data_0ddfb3300375559198b743fe1aba4baa
#
_entry.id   0ddfb3300375559198b743fe1aba4baa
#
_cell.length_a   1.000
_cell.length_b   1.000
_cell.length_c   1.000
_cell.angle_alpha   90.00
_cell.angle_beta   90.00
_cell.angle_gamma   90.00
#
_symmetry.space_group_name_H-M   'P 1'
#
loop_
_entity.id
_entity.type
_entity.pdbx_description
1 polymer ?
#
loop_
_entity_poly.entity_id
_entity_poly.type
_entity_poly.pdbx_seq_one_letter_code
_entity_poly.pdbx_strand_id
1 'polypeptide(L)'
;MSKPRLEAVQASLQTPHSDALPLQPASLDIWDKKYRLKAKNGTPVDHIIDDTYCRVAKALSDAEADADKKAFWNERFLWALRRGAIPAGRITSNAGALEHKPATSTINCTVSGTVPDSMDGILDKVHEAGLTLKAGCGIGYEFSTLRP
;
A
#
# COMPACT_ATOMS: atom_id res chain seq x y z
N MET A 1 -10.41 27.35 -5.78
CA MET A 1 -10.64 27.24 -4.31
C MET A 1 -9.61 28.12 -3.63
N SER A 2 -10.02 28.97 -2.68
CA SER A 2 -9.07 29.85 -1.99
C SER A 2 -8.17 29.05 -1.04
N LYS A 3 -6.91 29.49 -0.90
CA LYS A 3 -5.88 28.87 -0.06
C LYS A 3 -6.35 28.50 1.37
N PRO A 4 -7.13 29.35 2.10
CA PRO A 4 -7.60 29.04 3.44
C PRO A 4 -8.55 27.82 3.54
N ARG A 5 -9.35 27.58 2.49
CA ARG A 5 -10.29 26.45 2.45
C ARG A 5 -9.56 25.12 2.24
N LEU A 6 -8.47 25.13 1.47
CA LEU A 6 -7.60 23.95 1.29
C LEU A 6 -6.88 23.58 2.57
N GLU A 7 -6.33 24.56 3.29
CA GLU A 7 -5.63 24.36 4.56
C GLU A 7 -6.57 23.78 5.64
N ALA A 8 -7.80 24.27 5.74
CA ALA A 8 -8.80 23.78 6.68
C ALA A 8 -9.21 22.32 6.38
N VAL A 9 -9.40 21.97 5.09
CA VAL A 9 -9.70 20.58 4.69
C VAL A 9 -8.52 19.67 4.99
N GLN A 10 -7.29 20.09 4.72
CA GLN A 10 -6.09 19.32 4.99
C GLN A 10 -5.87 19.10 6.48
N ALA A 11 -6.13 20.10 7.33
CA ALA A 11 -6.05 19.95 8.78
C ALA A 11 -7.04 18.90 9.30
N SER A 12 -8.24 18.81 8.72
CA SER A 12 -9.25 17.82 9.11
C SER A 12 -8.90 16.38 8.71
N LEU A 13 -7.93 16.17 7.83
CA LEU A 13 -7.46 14.86 7.40
C LEU A 13 -6.27 14.32 8.23
N GLN A 14 -5.72 15.15 9.11
CA GLN A 14 -4.63 14.75 10.00
C GLN A 14 -5.10 13.84 11.13
N THR A 15 -4.16 13.08 11.71
CA THR A 15 -4.44 12.34 12.92
C THR A 15 -4.57 13.27 14.13
N PRO A 16 -5.54 13.03 15.03
CA PRO A 16 -5.68 13.80 16.26
C PRO A 16 -4.67 13.42 17.36
N HIS A 17 -3.86 12.38 17.15
CA HIS A 17 -2.88 11.92 18.13
C HIS A 17 -1.72 12.90 18.27
N SER A 18 -1.44 13.33 19.50
CA SER A 18 -0.42 14.35 19.82
C SER A 18 1.02 13.90 19.51
N ASP A 19 1.28 12.59 19.50
CA ASP A 19 2.58 12.00 19.23
C ASP A 19 2.79 11.61 17.76
N ALA A 20 1.79 11.82 16.91
CA ALA A 20 1.90 11.59 15.49
C ALA A 20 2.65 12.72 14.79
N LEU A 21 3.50 12.37 13.84
CA LEU A 21 4.17 13.38 13.00
C LEU A 21 3.17 14.03 12.06
N PRO A 22 3.12 15.37 12.01
CA PRO A 22 2.25 16.06 11.07
C PRO A 22 2.74 15.84 9.63
N LEU A 23 1.80 15.52 8.74
CA LEU A 23 2.10 15.38 7.33
C LEU A 23 2.06 16.75 6.63
N GLN A 24 2.96 16.91 5.66
CA GLN A 24 2.95 18.08 4.80
C GLN A 24 1.68 18.09 3.92
N PRO A 25 1.20 19.26 3.48
CA PRO A 25 0.03 19.39 2.62
C PRO A 25 0.10 18.54 1.34
N ALA A 26 1.28 18.45 0.70
CA ALA A 26 1.50 17.62 -0.48
C ALA A 26 1.34 16.13 -0.17
N SER A 27 1.79 15.67 0.99
CA SER A 27 1.66 14.27 1.42
C SER A 27 0.21 13.89 1.67
N LEU A 28 -0.58 14.77 2.28
CA LEU A 28 -2.02 14.56 2.49
C LEU A 28 -2.80 14.55 1.17
N ASP A 29 -2.46 15.42 0.23
CA ASP A 29 -3.08 15.44 -1.10
C ASP A 29 -2.82 14.14 -1.87
N ILE A 30 -1.58 13.63 -1.83
CA ILE A 30 -1.22 12.34 -2.45
C ILE A 30 -1.92 11.19 -1.73
N TRP A 31 -1.96 11.20 -0.40
CA TRP A 31 -2.68 10.18 0.35
C TRP A 31 -4.16 10.15 -0.02
N ASP A 32 -4.86 11.28 -0.01
CA ASP A 32 -6.30 11.35 -0.34
C ASP A 32 -6.60 10.87 -1.76
N LYS A 33 -5.74 11.22 -2.72
CA LYS A 33 -5.94 10.87 -4.14
C LYS A 33 -5.59 9.42 -4.46
N LYS A 34 -4.55 8.84 -3.80
CA LYS A 34 -3.97 7.56 -4.23
C LYS A 34 -4.08 6.44 -3.20
N TYR A 35 -3.99 6.74 -1.90
CA TYR A 35 -3.83 5.72 -0.86
C TYR A 35 -5.03 5.57 0.07
N ARG A 36 -5.83 6.61 0.21
CA ARG A 36 -7.06 6.62 1.01
C ARG A 36 -8.01 5.53 0.54
N LEU A 37 -8.42 4.63 1.42
CA LEU A 37 -9.39 3.60 1.07
C LEU A 37 -10.76 4.22 0.82
N LYS A 38 -11.33 3.90 -0.34
CA LYS A 38 -12.67 4.31 -0.75
C LYS A 38 -13.46 3.07 -1.17
N ALA A 39 -14.76 3.08 -0.88
CA ALA A 39 -15.68 2.08 -1.38
C ALA A 39 -15.85 2.21 -2.92
N LYS A 40 -16.49 1.22 -3.55
CA LYS A 40 -16.70 1.21 -5.01
C LYS A 40 -17.47 2.43 -5.54
N ASN A 41 -18.33 3.02 -4.71
CA ASN A 41 -19.09 4.24 -5.04
C ASN A 41 -18.29 5.54 -4.80
N GLY A 42 -17.02 5.45 -4.41
CA GLY A 42 -16.15 6.60 -4.15
C GLY A 42 -16.24 7.15 -2.72
N THR A 43 -17.14 6.64 -1.89
CA THR A 43 -17.25 7.10 -0.48
C THR A 43 -15.99 6.71 0.29
N PRO A 44 -15.36 7.64 1.03
CA PRO A 44 -14.22 7.33 1.87
C PRO A 44 -14.57 6.28 2.95
N VAL A 45 -13.74 5.27 3.07
CA VAL A 45 -13.73 4.30 4.18
C VAL A 45 -12.77 4.78 5.25
N ASP A 46 -11.56 5.17 4.83
CA ASP A 46 -10.63 5.88 5.71
C ASP A 46 -11.04 7.37 5.72
N HIS A 47 -11.49 7.91 6.85
CA HIS A 47 -11.91 9.31 6.95
C HIS A 47 -10.74 10.26 7.14
N ILE A 48 -9.76 9.86 7.96
CA ILE A 48 -8.51 10.57 8.24
C ILE A 48 -7.32 9.65 7.99
N ILE A 49 -6.11 10.21 7.97
CA ILE A 49 -4.89 9.40 7.76
C ILE A 49 -4.69 8.34 8.85
N ASP A 50 -5.13 8.60 10.06
CA ASP A 50 -5.03 7.65 11.18
C ASP A 50 -5.87 6.39 10.96
N ASP A 51 -7.01 6.48 10.25
CA ASP A 51 -7.81 5.30 9.88
C ASP A 51 -7.00 4.36 8.97
N THR A 52 -6.21 4.93 8.05
CA THR A 52 -5.27 4.15 7.24
C THR A 52 -4.22 3.47 8.12
N TYR A 53 -3.65 4.17 9.10
CA TYR A 53 -2.67 3.59 10.01
C TYR A 53 -3.27 2.45 10.83
N CYS A 54 -4.47 2.63 11.39
CA CYS A 54 -5.19 1.60 12.13
C CYS A 54 -5.49 0.37 11.26
N ARG A 55 -5.98 0.58 10.05
CA ARG A 55 -6.28 -0.51 9.10
C ARG A 55 -5.04 -1.30 8.73
N VAL A 56 -3.94 -0.62 8.41
CA VAL A 56 -2.67 -1.26 8.02
C VAL A 56 -2.07 -2.01 9.21
N ALA A 57 -1.99 -1.38 10.39
CA ALA A 57 -1.45 -2.00 11.59
C ALA A 57 -2.22 -3.28 11.96
N LYS A 58 -3.57 -3.21 11.90
CA LYS A 58 -4.42 -4.37 12.13
C LYS A 58 -4.15 -5.49 11.13
N ALA A 59 -4.12 -5.18 9.84
CA ALA A 59 -3.90 -6.18 8.80
C ALA A 59 -2.54 -6.88 8.92
N LEU A 60 -1.50 -6.16 9.31
CA LEU A 60 -0.18 -6.73 9.54
C LEU A 60 -0.14 -7.61 10.79
N SER A 61 -0.78 -7.19 11.87
CA SER A 61 -0.84 -7.95 13.12
C SER A 61 -1.72 -9.20 13.01
N ASP A 62 -2.72 -9.20 12.14
CA ASP A 62 -3.60 -10.35 11.92
C ASP A 62 -2.87 -11.58 11.35
N ALA A 63 -1.63 -11.42 10.86
CA ALA A 63 -0.75 -12.53 10.49
C ALA A 63 -0.30 -13.40 11.67
N GLU A 64 -0.34 -12.88 12.88
CA GLU A 64 -0.03 -13.64 14.09
C GLU A 64 -1.18 -14.61 14.43
N ALA A 65 -0.85 -15.80 14.93
CA ALA A 65 -1.86 -16.78 15.34
C ALA A 65 -2.45 -16.49 16.72
N ASP A 66 -1.64 -15.91 17.60
CA ASP A 66 -1.92 -15.66 19.01
C ASP A 66 -2.54 -14.28 19.23
N ALA A 67 -3.61 -14.20 20.05
CA ALA A 67 -4.33 -12.95 20.30
C ALA A 67 -3.50 -11.89 21.02
N ASP A 68 -2.66 -12.31 21.97
CA ASP A 68 -1.80 -11.38 22.70
C ASP A 68 -0.71 -10.82 21.81
N LYS A 69 -0.16 -11.66 20.94
CA LYS A 69 0.81 -11.22 19.90
C LYS A 69 0.16 -10.28 18.89
N LYS A 70 -1.08 -10.56 18.47
CA LYS A 70 -1.83 -9.62 17.60
C LYS A 70 -1.97 -8.26 18.24
N ALA A 71 -2.39 -8.21 19.50
CA ALA A 71 -2.54 -6.97 20.23
C ALA A 71 -1.21 -6.23 20.38
N PHE A 72 -0.17 -6.94 20.77
CA PHE A 72 1.19 -6.39 20.91
C PHE A 72 1.72 -5.80 19.60
N TRP A 73 1.66 -6.56 18.50
CA TRP A 73 2.17 -6.09 17.22
C TRP A 73 1.30 -4.98 16.61
N ASN A 74 -0.01 -5.02 16.81
CA ASN A 74 -0.90 -3.94 16.37
C ASN A 74 -0.49 -2.61 16.99
N GLU A 75 -0.27 -2.57 18.30
CA GLU A 75 0.18 -1.37 19.00
C GLU A 75 1.53 -0.88 18.47
N ARG A 76 2.49 -1.79 18.26
CA ARG A 76 3.84 -1.46 17.75
C ARG A 76 3.81 -0.93 16.31
N PHE A 77 3.06 -1.56 15.41
CA PHE A 77 2.90 -1.09 14.05
C PHE A 77 2.20 0.27 14.00
N LEU A 78 1.15 0.45 14.79
CA LEU A 78 0.44 1.73 14.86
C LEU A 78 1.35 2.85 15.38
N TRP A 79 2.10 2.56 16.44
CA TRP A 79 3.10 3.49 16.96
C TRP A 79 4.13 3.88 15.90
N ALA A 80 4.66 2.92 15.16
CA ALA A 80 5.65 3.16 14.12
C ALA A 80 5.09 4.01 12.97
N LEU A 81 3.87 3.69 12.50
CA LEU A 81 3.20 4.42 11.42
C LEU A 81 2.95 5.88 11.80
N ARG A 82 2.47 6.14 13.02
CA ARG A 82 2.27 7.51 13.52
C ARG A 82 3.56 8.30 13.65
N ARG A 83 4.69 7.63 13.83
CA ARG A 83 6.04 8.21 13.93
C ARG A 83 6.81 8.23 12.61
N GLY A 84 6.12 8.05 11.48
CA GLY A 84 6.69 8.28 10.16
C GLY A 84 7.26 7.03 9.48
N ALA A 85 7.01 5.82 9.98
CA ALA A 85 7.26 4.62 9.19
C ALA A 85 6.27 4.58 8.01
N ILE A 86 6.80 4.50 6.79
CA ILE A 86 6.01 4.51 5.56
C ILE A 86 6.18 3.16 4.88
N PRO A 87 5.17 2.28 4.92
CA PRO A 87 5.19 1.03 4.17
C PRO A 87 5.15 1.30 2.65
N ALA A 88 5.52 0.28 1.87
CA ALA A 88 5.36 0.36 0.42
C ALA A 88 3.92 0.73 0.03
N GLY A 89 3.76 1.47 -1.05
CA GLY A 89 2.48 2.06 -1.44
C GLY A 89 1.33 1.06 -1.56
N ARG A 90 1.61 -0.18 -1.97
CA ARG A 90 0.59 -1.23 -2.03
C ARG A 90 0.17 -1.75 -0.67
N ILE A 91 1.06 -1.79 0.30
CA ILE A 91 0.70 -2.12 1.68
C ILE A 91 -0.19 -1.01 2.22
N THR A 92 0.20 0.25 2.06
CA THR A 92 -0.60 1.40 2.52
C THR A 92 -2.01 1.42 1.91
N SER A 93 -2.15 1.13 0.60
CA SER A 93 -3.44 1.20 -0.08
C SER A 93 -4.30 -0.05 0.06
N ASN A 94 -3.70 -1.24 0.23
CA ASN A 94 -4.40 -2.51 0.07
C ASN A 94 -4.43 -3.40 1.32
N ALA A 95 -3.50 -3.24 2.28
CA ALA A 95 -3.54 -4.03 3.51
C ALA A 95 -4.84 -3.74 4.28
N GLY A 96 -5.58 -4.79 4.63
CA GLY A 96 -6.88 -4.69 5.28
C GLY A 96 -8.02 -4.13 4.41
N ALA A 97 -7.83 -4.08 3.08
CA ALA A 97 -8.82 -3.51 2.16
C ALA A 97 -9.64 -4.57 1.39
N LEU A 98 -9.50 -5.86 1.69
CA LEU A 98 -10.08 -6.97 0.90
C LEU A 98 -11.60 -6.88 0.74
N GLU A 99 -12.32 -6.37 1.74
CA GLU A 99 -13.76 -6.19 1.67
C GLU A 99 -14.17 -5.21 0.56
N HIS A 100 -13.36 -4.16 0.34
CA HIS A 100 -13.63 -3.13 -0.66
C HIS A 100 -12.86 -3.35 -1.97
N LYS A 101 -11.73 -4.06 -1.90
CA LYS A 101 -10.82 -4.33 -3.01
C LYS A 101 -10.40 -5.82 -3.03
N PRO A 102 -11.30 -6.76 -3.36
CA PRO A 102 -11.05 -8.19 -3.16
C PRO A 102 -9.94 -8.79 -4.04
N ALA A 103 -9.60 -8.15 -5.14
CA ALA A 103 -8.62 -8.66 -6.10
C ALA A 103 -7.28 -7.92 -6.07
N THR A 104 -6.93 -7.26 -4.95
CA THR A 104 -5.69 -6.49 -4.84
C THR A 104 -4.58 -7.25 -4.13
N SER A 105 -3.33 -7.03 -4.59
CA SER A 105 -2.12 -7.54 -3.97
C SER A 105 -1.48 -6.48 -3.06
N THR A 106 -0.84 -6.92 -1.99
CA THR A 106 0.06 -6.10 -1.16
C THR A 106 1.51 -6.14 -1.64
N ILE A 107 1.82 -7.00 -2.63
CA ILE A 107 3.17 -7.11 -3.21
C ILE A 107 3.42 -5.91 -4.10
N ASN A 108 4.48 -5.16 -3.81
CA ASN A 108 4.82 -3.95 -4.56
C ASN A 108 5.62 -4.26 -5.82
N CYS A 109 6.67 -5.08 -5.67
CA CYS A 109 7.56 -5.51 -6.75
C CYS A 109 7.98 -6.95 -6.54
N THR A 110 8.32 -7.63 -7.64
CA THR A 110 8.86 -8.98 -7.62
C THR A 110 9.99 -9.11 -8.63
N VAL A 111 10.81 -10.12 -8.47
CA VAL A 111 11.83 -10.51 -9.44
C VAL A 111 11.46 -11.88 -9.99
N SER A 112 11.37 -12.01 -11.31
CA SER A 112 11.28 -13.28 -11.99
C SER A 112 12.65 -13.94 -12.06
N GLY A 113 12.69 -15.22 -12.37
CA GLY A 113 13.94 -15.90 -12.67
C GLY A 113 14.57 -15.45 -14.00
N THR A 114 15.68 -16.08 -14.35
CA THR A 114 16.37 -15.91 -15.61
C THR A 114 15.46 -16.20 -16.81
N VAL A 115 15.58 -15.44 -17.87
CA VAL A 115 14.87 -15.71 -19.14
C VAL A 115 15.61 -16.82 -19.89
N PRO A 116 14.97 -17.99 -20.16
CA PRO A 116 15.62 -19.04 -20.96
C PRO A 116 15.88 -18.57 -22.39
N ASP A 117 17.03 -18.96 -22.96
CA ASP A 117 17.39 -18.62 -24.33
C ASP A 117 16.67 -19.51 -25.37
N SER A 118 15.35 -19.38 -25.39
CA SER A 118 14.44 -20.02 -26.35
C SER A 118 13.20 -19.17 -26.56
N MET A 119 12.56 -19.30 -27.71
CA MET A 119 11.34 -18.57 -28.01
C MET A 119 10.24 -18.87 -26.97
N ASP A 120 10.06 -20.14 -26.64
CA ASP A 120 9.08 -20.55 -25.62
C ASP A 120 9.36 -19.92 -24.26
N GLY A 121 10.62 -19.99 -23.81
CA GLY A 121 11.02 -19.39 -22.53
C GLY A 121 10.85 -17.88 -22.49
N ILE A 122 11.11 -17.18 -23.59
CA ILE A 122 10.87 -15.73 -23.71
C ILE A 122 9.37 -15.43 -23.62
N LEU A 123 8.53 -16.17 -24.37
CA LEU A 123 7.08 -15.97 -24.37
C LEU A 123 6.44 -16.32 -23.02
N ASP A 124 6.91 -17.35 -22.35
CA ASP A 124 6.49 -17.68 -20.98
C ASP A 124 6.77 -16.53 -20.01
N LYS A 125 7.94 -15.91 -20.13
CA LYS A 125 8.28 -14.74 -19.30
C LYS A 125 7.45 -13.49 -19.65
N VAL A 126 7.07 -13.30 -20.89
CA VAL A 126 6.11 -12.25 -21.31
C VAL A 126 4.74 -12.51 -20.72
N HIS A 127 4.28 -13.76 -20.72
CA HIS A 127 3.01 -14.15 -20.10
C HIS A 127 3.02 -13.88 -18.58
N GLU A 128 4.07 -14.31 -17.88
CA GLU A 128 4.28 -14.04 -16.45
C GLU A 128 4.24 -12.53 -16.16
N ALA A 129 4.94 -11.73 -17.01
CA ALA A 129 4.92 -10.27 -16.90
C ALA A 129 3.51 -9.70 -17.02
N GLY A 130 2.77 -10.14 -18.01
CA GLY A 130 1.40 -9.69 -18.25
C GLY A 130 0.48 -9.92 -17.04
N LEU A 131 0.53 -11.10 -16.44
CA LEU A 131 -0.26 -11.43 -15.25
C LEU A 131 0.18 -10.63 -14.01
N THR A 132 1.49 -10.49 -13.81
CA THR A 132 2.07 -9.75 -12.68
C THR A 132 1.73 -8.26 -12.76
N LEU A 133 1.91 -7.65 -13.93
CA LEU A 133 1.56 -6.25 -14.16
C LEU A 133 0.06 -6.00 -14.07
N LYS A 134 -0.78 -6.95 -14.54
CA LYS A 134 -2.23 -6.88 -14.37
C LYS A 134 -2.64 -6.87 -12.90
N ALA A 135 -1.96 -7.65 -12.05
CA ALA A 135 -2.13 -7.58 -10.60
C ALA A 135 -1.58 -6.28 -10.01
N GLY A 136 -0.91 -5.47 -10.84
CA GLY A 136 -0.36 -4.17 -10.53
C GLY A 136 0.97 -4.24 -9.78
N CYS A 137 1.66 -5.37 -9.78
CA CYS A 137 2.99 -5.55 -9.23
C CYS A 137 4.05 -5.24 -10.29
N GLY A 138 5.15 -4.58 -9.91
CA GLY A 138 6.32 -4.47 -10.78
C GLY A 138 7.05 -5.80 -10.90
N ILE A 139 7.74 -6.05 -12.02
CA ILE A 139 8.51 -7.27 -12.25
C ILE A 139 9.85 -6.95 -12.91
N GLY A 140 10.90 -7.58 -12.41
CA GLY A 140 12.26 -7.50 -12.97
C GLY A 140 12.71 -8.84 -13.55
N TYR A 141 13.55 -8.79 -14.58
CA TYR A 141 14.09 -9.96 -15.27
C TYR A 141 15.61 -9.89 -15.39
N GLU A 142 16.20 -11.07 -15.48
CA GLU A 142 17.60 -11.30 -15.83
C GLU A 142 17.69 -11.71 -17.31
N PHE A 143 18.41 -10.91 -18.11
CA PHE A 143 18.56 -11.10 -19.57
C PHE A 143 19.95 -11.61 -19.99
N SER A 144 20.89 -11.73 -19.06
CA SER A 144 22.29 -12.05 -19.41
C SER A 144 22.50 -13.43 -20.07
N THR A 145 21.50 -14.30 -19.98
CA THR A 145 21.52 -15.64 -20.58
C THR A 145 21.05 -15.68 -22.04
N LEU A 146 20.50 -14.60 -22.53
CA LEU A 146 20.08 -14.53 -23.93
C LEU A 146 21.29 -14.33 -24.84
N ARG A 147 21.37 -15.10 -25.93
CA ARG A 147 22.38 -14.90 -26.97
C ARG A 147 22.18 -13.56 -27.67
N PRO A 148 23.25 -12.98 -28.24
CA PRO A 148 23.18 -11.80 -29.06
C PRO A 148 22.31 -11.97 -30.31
#